data_7299364b4b2105abeb881be7aeb32de7
#
_entry.id   7299364b4b2105abeb881be7aeb32de7
#
_cell.length_a   1.000
_cell.length_b   1.000
_cell.length_c   1.000
_cell.angle_alpha   90.00
_cell.angle_beta   90.00
_cell.angle_gamma   90.00
#
_symmetry.space_group_name_H-M   'P 1'
#
loop_
_entity.id
_entity.type
_entity.pdbx_description
1 polymer ?
#
loop_
_entity_poly.entity_id
_entity_poly.type
_entity_poly.pdbx_seq_one_letter_code
_entity_poly.pdbx_strand_id
1 'polypeptide(L)'
;MAGRAKPRHRRLWLPLLVFAGTIGLLLYGVVALLSEDPLWFLGRTALPEPLRIVIRVDGEETLLTSFSPGYDVLFEATEKALSSFESLAPRSAGLSEETLAEYEQSGVILEMYFDAPVDFHLPFDDGRPTALLIPIQGRHAGQGYVFRGKGGRWWAGQLVMSNPQPLLDALTMLGYLQD
;
A
#
# COMPACT_ATOMS: atom_id res chain seq x y z
N MET A 1 55.14 -41.06 -17.64
CA MET A 1 54.55 -40.03 -16.74
C MET A 1 53.54 -39.24 -17.52
N ALA A 2 52.26 -39.54 -17.32
CA ALA A 2 51.17 -38.85 -18.03
C ALA A 2 50.64 -37.72 -17.15
N GLY A 3 50.79 -36.46 -17.60
CA GLY A 3 50.29 -35.28 -16.94
C GLY A 3 48.76 -35.19 -17.04
N ARG A 4 48.06 -35.32 -15.94
CA ARG A 4 46.62 -35.08 -15.82
C ARG A 4 46.30 -33.62 -16.07
N ALA A 5 45.64 -33.31 -17.18
CA ALA A 5 45.08 -31.98 -17.47
C ALA A 5 43.94 -31.69 -16.46
N LYS A 6 44.10 -30.63 -15.66
CA LYS A 6 43.02 -30.13 -14.77
C LYS A 6 41.85 -29.60 -15.62
N PRO A 7 40.60 -29.92 -15.26
CA PRO A 7 39.45 -29.51 -16.05
C PRO A 7 39.24 -27.97 -15.99
N ARG A 8 39.12 -27.38 -17.19
CA ARG A 8 38.94 -25.94 -17.45
C ARG A 8 37.53 -25.40 -17.14
N HIS A 9 36.71 -26.11 -16.35
CA HIS A 9 35.30 -25.73 -16.08
C HIS A 9 35.12 -24.41 -15.31
N ARG A 10 36.14 -23.93 -14.62
CA ARG A 10 36.07 -22.71 -13.80
C ARG A 10 35.92 -21.40 -14.59
N ARG A 11 36.29 -21.40 -15.91
CA ARG A 11 36.31 -20.16 -16.73
C ARG A 11 34.95 -19.85 -17.41
N LEU A 12 34.04 -20.78 -17.52
CA LEU A 12 32.77 -20.59 -18.21
C LEU A 12 31.71 -19.95 -17.33
N TRP A 13 31.82 -20.06 -16.00
CA TRP A 13 30.87 -19.47 -15.05
C TRP A 13 30.98 -17.95 -14.94
N LEU A 14 32.18 -17.38 -15.12
CA LEU A 14 32.38 -15.94 -15.00
C LEU A 14 31.59 -15.14 -16.05
N PRO A 15 31.68 -15.45 -17.37
CA PRO A 15 30.88 -14.74 -18.37
C PRO A 15 29.36 -14.96 -18.17
N LEU A 16 28.92 -16.14 -17.71
CA LEU A 16 27.52 -16.41 -17.37
C LEU A 16 27.04 -15.55 -16.21
N LEU A 17 27.81 -15.40 -15.14
CA LEU A 17 27.49 -14.55 -14.00
C LEU A 17 27.48 -13.07 -14.39
N VAL A 18 28.45 -12.63 -15.21
CA VAL A 18 28.46 -11.26 -15.73
C VAL A 18 27.23 -10.99 -16.58
N PHE A 19 26.89 -11.89 -17.48
CA PHE A 19 25.70 -11.77 -18.34
C PHE A 19 24.40 -11.74 -17.52
N ALA A 20 24.24 -12.66 -16.57
CA ALA A 20 23.08 -12.69 -15.66
C ALA A 20 23.00 -11.41 -14.80
N GLY A 21 24.14 -10.94 -14.28
CA GLY A 21 24.22 -9.69 -13.51
C GLY A 21 23.85 -8.46 -14.35
N THR A 22 24.30 -8.42 -15.62
CA THR A 22 23.95 -7.32 -16.53
C THR A 22 22.45 -7.31 -16.83
N ILE A 23 21.85 -8.47 -17.11
CA ILE A 23 20.40 -8.57 -17.32
C ILE A 23 19.66 -8.16 -16.06
N GLY A 24 20.05 -8.63 -14.87
CA GLY A 24 19.45 -8.26 -13.59
C GLY A 24 19.49 -6.75 -13.35
N LEU A 25 20.63 -6.11 -13.61
CA LEU A 25 20.78 -4.65 -13.49
C LEU A 25 19.92 -3.88 -14.49
N LEU A 26 19.79 -4.37 -15.72
CA LEU A 26 18.91 -3.75 -16.72
C LEU A 26 17.45 -3.85 -16.33
N LEU A 27 17.00 -5.04 -15.89
CA LEU A 27 15.62 -5.24 -15.41
C LEU A 27 15.34 -4.37 -14.19
N TYR A 28 16.24 -4.34 -13.21
CA TYR A 28 16.13 -3.46 -12.06
C TYR A 28 15.99 -1.99 -12.48
N GLY A 29 16.87 -1.52 -13.37
CA GLY A 29 16.84 -0.14 -13.84
C GLY A 29 15.55 0.22 -14.57
N VAL A 30 15.01 -0.69 -15.39
CA VAL A 30 13.72 -0.50 -16.07
C VAL A 30 12.59 -0.37 -15.07
N VAL A 31 12.49 -1.26 -14.08
CA VAL A 31 11.43 -1.19 -13.07
C VAL A 31 11.58 0.06 -12.20
N ALA A 32 12.79 0.38 -11.74
CA ALA A 32 13.05 1.58 -10.96
C ALA A 32 12.69 2.89 -11.69
N LEU A 33 12.85 2.93 -13.02
CA LEU A 33 12.43 4.05 -13.86
C LEU A 33 10.90 4.11 -14.04
N LEU A 34 10.25 2.96 -14.18
CA LEU A 34 8.79 2.88 -14.38
C LEU A 34 8.01 3.13 -13.09
N SER A 35 8.57 2.74 -11.94
CA SER A 35 7.96 2.96 -10.62
C SER A 35 8.33 4.32 -10.02
N GLU A 36 9.30 5.03 -10.61
CA GLU A 36 9.93 6.23 -10.01
C GLU A 36 10.49 5.98 -8.60
N ASP A 37 10.67 4.70 -8.24
CA ASP A 37 11.16 4.25 -6.94
C ASP A 37 12.33 3.27 -7.07
N PRO A 38 13.56 3.66 -6.69
CA PRO A 38 14.71 2.76 -6.70
C PRO A 38 14.64 1.68 -5.61
N LEU A 39 13.74 1.81 -4.64
CA LEU A 39 13.58 0.89 -3.51
C LEU A 39 12.36 -0.03 -3.63
N TRP A 40 11.70 -0.04 -4.80
CA TRP A 40 10.50 -0.83 -5.08
C TRP A 40 10.56 -2.30 -4.59
N PHE A 41 11.74 -2.89 -4.53
CA PHE A 41 11.95 -4.29 -4.12
C PHE A 41 11.95 -4.49 -2.59
N LEU A 42 12.00 -3.44 -1.79
CA LEU A 42 11.99 -3.53 -0.34
C LEU A 42 10.61 -3.88 0.22
N GLY A 43 9.54 -3.61 -0.54
CA GLY A 43 8.18 -4.04 -0.22
C GLY A 43 7.65 -3.60 1.15
N ARG A 44 8.24 -2.58 1.76
CA ARG A 44 7.83 -2.05 3.05
C ARG A 44 7.26 -0.65 2.86
N THR A 45 5.99 -0.51 3.15
CA THR A 45 5.34 0.80 3.25
C THR A 45 5.71 1.40 4.60
N ALA A 46 6.50 2.44 4.60
CA ALA A 46 6.63 3.32 5.75
C ALA A 46 5.61 4.45 5.54
N LEU A 47 4.51 4.41 6.30
CA LEU A 47 3.55 5.50 6.27
C LEU A 47 4.16 6.72 6.96
N PRO A 48 4.15 7.91 6.33
CA PRO A 48 4.39 9.14 7.07
C PRO A 48 3.29 9.32 8.13
N GLU A 49 3.59 10.05 9.18
CA GLU A 49 2.58 10.38 10.19
C GLU A 49 1.45 11.20 9.55
N PRO A 50 0.18 10.78 9.65
CA PRO A 50 -0.92 11.51 9.04
C PRO A 50 -1.21 12.82 9.79
N LEU A 51 -1.47 13.88 9.06
CA LEU A 51 -1.94 15.15 9.59
C LEU A 51 -3.27 14.97 10.34
N ARG A 52 -4.11 14.09 9.80
CA ARG A 52 -5.42 13.76 10.37
C ARG A 52 -5.91 12.42 9.87
N ILE A 53 -6.69 11.76 10.71
CA ILE A 53 -7.47 10.57 10.41
C ILE A 53 -8.95 10.96 10.53
N VAL A 54 -9.75 10.63 9.54
CA VAL A 54 -11.19 10.83 9.54
C VAL A 54 -11.85 9.48 9.54
N ILE A 55 -12.74 9.26 10.50
CA ILE A 55 -13.55 8.05 10.57
C ILE A 55 -15.00 8.47 10.38
N ARG A 56 -15.66 7.89 9.37
CA ARG A 56 -17.10 8.07 9.14
C ARG A 56 -17.81 6.80 9.56
N VAL A 57 -18.82 6.94 10.39
CA VAL A 57 -19.70 5.86 10.82
C VAL A 57 -21.13 6.30 10.53
N ASP A 58 -21.77 5.70 9.52
CA ASP A 58 -23.14 5.98 9.11
C ASP A 58 -23.44 7.49 8.97
N GLY A 59 -22.50 8.21 8.35
CA GLY A 59 -22.59 9.65 8.10
C GLY A 59 -22.05 10.55 9.21
N GLU A 60 -21.80 10.01 10.40
CA GLU A 60 -21.14 10.77 11.47
C GLU A 60 -19.63 10.79 11.29
N GLU A 61 -19.03 11.97 11.27
CA GLU A 61 -17.60 12.16 11.07
C GLU A 61 -16.89 12.39 12.41
N THR A 62 -15.88 11.58 12.69
CA THR A 62 -14.93 11.78 13.79
C THR A 62 -13.57 12.13 13.23
N LEU A 63 -13.04 13.30 13.59
CA LEU A 63 -11.72 13.78 13.23
C LEU A 63 -10.71 13.48 14.34
N LEU A 64 -9.66 12.76 14.02
CA LEU A 64 -8.52 12.51 14.91
C LEU A 64 -7.26 13.22 14.40
N THR A 65 -6.56 13.82 15.32
CA THR A 65 -5.23 14.43 15.12
C THR A 65 -4.25 13.76 16.10
N SER A 66 -2.96 14.04 15.99
CA SER A 66 -1.92 13.48 16.88
C SER A 66 -2.18 13.71 18.39
N PHE A 67 -3.09 14.64 18.74
CA PHE A 67 -3.49 14.88 20.13
C PHE A 67 -4.76 14.13 20.54
N SER A 68 -5.43 13.46 19.61
CA SER A 68 -6.71 12.80 19.87
C SER A 68 -6.50 11.39 20.45
N PRO A 69 -7.28 10.98 21.45
CA PRO A 69 -7.28 9.59 21.91
C PRO A 69 -7.57 8.63 20.74
N GLY A 70 -6.81 7.53 20.65
CA GLY A 70 -6.97 6.52 19.61
C GLY A 70 -6.25 6.80 18.28
N TYR A 71 -5.68 8.00 18.08
CA TYR A 71 -4.92 8.32 16.87
C TYR A 71 -3.74 7.35 16.67
N ASP A 72 -2.87 7.22 17.68
CA ASP A 72 -1.69 6.34 17.59
C ASP A 72 -2.08 4.88 17.34
N VAL A 73 -3.14 4.42 18.01
CA VAL A 73 -3.66 3.05 17.87
C VAL A 73 -4.08 2.79 16.42
N LEU A 74 -4.83 3.71 15.81
CA LEU A 74 -5.28 3.58 14.42
C LEU A 74 -4.13 3.75 13.43
N PHE A 75 -3.21 4.66 13.69
CA PHE A 75 -2.05 4.85 12.83
C PHE A 75 -1.19 3.58 12.79
N GLU A 76 -0.78 3.05 13.95
CA GLU A 76 0.01 1.82 14.03
C GLU A 76 -0.71 0.60 13.44
N ALA A 77 -2.02 0.47 13.67
CA ALA A 77 -2.81 -0.61 13.13
C ALA A 77 -2.92 -0.53 11.60
N THR A 78 -3.08 0.68 11.07
CA THR A 78 -3.11 0.91 9.61
C THR A 78 -1.75 0.65 8.99
N GLU A 79 -0.66 1.09 9.60
CA GLU A 79 0.71 0.80 9.13
C GLU A 79 0.96 -0.71 9.06
N LYS A 80 0.52 -1.47 10.09
CA LYS A 80 0.60 -2.94 10.08
C LYS A 80 -0.25 -3.56 8.98
N ALA A 81 -1.47 -3.08 8.76
CA ALA A 81 -2.35 -3.58 7.72
C ALA A 81 -1.82 -3.28 6.30
N LEU A 82 -1.15 -2.14 6.11
CA LEU A 82 -0.55 -1.71 4.85
C LEU A 82 0.90 -2.20 4.65
N SER A 83 1.43 -3.00 5.57
CA SER A 83 2.80 -3.53 5.48
C SER A 83 3.01 -4.49 4.30
N SER A 84 1.94 -5.02 3.73
CA SER A 84 1.96 -5.90 2.56
C SER A 84 0.66 -5.84 1.77
N PHE A 85 0.78 -5.99 0.45
CA PHE A 85 -0.34 -6.02 -0.49
C PHE A 85 -0.38 -7.34 -1.23
N GLU A 86 -1.59 -7.88 -1.48
CA GLU A 86 -1.75 -9.14 -2.25
C GLU A 86 -1.56 -8.89 -3.73
N SER A 87 -2.20 -7.87 -4.26
CA SER A 87 -2.14 -7.49 -5.68
C SER A 87 -2.85 -6.14 -5.91
N LEU A 88 -2.66 -5.61 -7.11
CA LEU A 88 -3.57 -4.59 -7.63
C LEU A 88 -4.91 -5.23 -7.93
N ALA A 89 -5.98 -4.69 -7.37
CA ALA A 89 -7.32 -5.13 -7.72
C ALA A 89 -7.68 -4.77 -9.17
N PRO A 90 -8.67 -5.45 -9.78
CA PRO A 90 -9.14 -5.14 -11.11
C PRO A 90 -9.54 -3.67 -11.23
N ARG A 91 -9.21 -3.04 -12.35
CA ARG A 91 -9.49 -1.62 -12.63
C ARG A 91 -10.97 -1.22 -12.58
N SER A 92 -11.88 -2.18 -12.48
CA SER A 92 -13.33 -1.97 -12.45
C SER A 92 -13.88 -1.46 -11.12
N ALA A 93 -13.13 -1.56 -10.02
CA ALA A 93 -13.55 -1.00 -8.74
C ALA A 93 -12.98 0.43 -8.62
N GLY A 94 -13.63 1.36 -9.29
CA GLY A 94 -13.37 2.80 -9.14
C GLY A 94 -14.32 3.40 -8.10
N LEU A 95 -13.94 4.55 -7.54
CA LEU A 95 -14.82 5.37 -6.73
C LEU A 95 -15.60 6.30 -7.68
N SER A 96 -16.84 5.92 -8.02
CA SER A 96 -17.78 6.83 -8.69
C SER A 96 -18.27 7.90 -7.72
N GLU A 97 -18.80 9.01 -8.24
CA GLU A 97 -19.44 10.05 -7.42
C GLU A 97 -20.57 9.46 -6.55
N GLU A 98 -21.33 8.50 -7.10
CA GLU A 98 -22.38 7.78 -6.37
C GLU A 98 -21.80 6.98 -5.19
N THR A 99 -20.66 6.29 -5.40
CA THR A 99 -19.98 5.53 -4.33
C THR A 99 -19.45 6.46 -3.24
N LEU A 100 -18.90 7.61 -3.61
CA LEU A 100 -18.42 8.60 -2.64
C LEU A 100 -19.60 9.19 -1.84
N ALA A 101 -20.71 9.49 -2.49
CA ALA A 101 -21.92 9.96 -1.82
C ALA A 101 -22.52 8.90 -0.88
N GLU A 102 -22.43 7.60 -1.23
CA GLU A 102 -22.82 6.50 -0.36
C GLU A 102 -21.92 6.44 0.89
N TYR A 103 -20.61 6.60 0.72
CA TYR A 103 -19.64 6.61 1.83
C TYR A 103 -19.83 7.80 2.79
N GLU A 104 -20.40 8.90 2.31
CA GLU A 104 -20.75 10.05 3.16
C GLU A 104 -21.98 9.77 4.03
N GLN A 105 -22.81 8.77 3.72
CA GLN A 105 -24.10 8.55 4.35
C GLN A 105 -24.18 7.22 5.12
N SER A 106 -23.38 6.22 4.77
CA SER A 106 -23.54 4.87 5.33
C SER A 106 -22.23 4.10 5.39
N GLY A 107 -22.18 3.14 6.31
CA GLY A 107 -21.05 2.25 6.53
C GLY A 107 -19.95 2.87 7.39
N VAL A 108 -18.81 2.19 7.44
CA VAL A 108 -17.62 2.66 8.16
C VAL A 108 -16.48 2.87 7.16
N ILE A 109 -15.98 4.09 7.08
CA ILE A 109 -14.91 4.52 6.18
C ILE A 109 -13.79 5.16 6.98
N LEU A 110 -12.57 4.75 6.72
CA LEU A 110 -11.37 5.37 7.26
C LEU A 110 -10.69 6.19 6.17
N GLU A 111 -10.42 7.45 6.43
CA GLU A 111 -9.61 8.32 5.56
C GLU A 111 -8.38 8.81 6.32
N MET A 112 -7.23 8.80 5.66
CA MET A 112 -5.98 9.33 6.21
C MET A 112 -5.43 10.39 5.27
N TYR A 113 -4.98 11.50 5.83
CA TYR A 113 -4.45 12.63 5.06
C TYR A 113 -3.03 12.96 5.53
N PHE A 114 -2.12 13.11 4.59
CA PHE A 114 -0.68 13.29 4.84
C PHE A 114 -0.20 14.61 4.23
N ASP A 115 0.81 15.22 4.84
CA ASP A 115 1.53 16.37 4.29
C ASP A 115 2.62 15.94 3.29
N ALA A 116 3.20 14.76 3.49
CA ALA A 116 4.14 14.14 2.59
C ALA A 116 3.47 12.99 1.80
N PRO A 117 3.91 12.71 0.57
CA PRO A 117 3.42 11.55 -0.17
C PRO A 117 3.73 10.24 0.55
N VAL A 118 2.76 9.31 0.49
CA VAL A 118 2.96 7.93 0.90
C VAL A 118 3.70 7.19 -0.20
N ASP A 119 4.75 6.48 0.16
CA ASP A 119 5.52 5.64 -0.73
C ASP A 119 5.27 4.16 -0.41
N PHE A 120 4.65 3.44 -1.33
CA PHE A 120 4.29 2.04 -1.14
C PHE A 120 5.37 1.06 -1.60
N HIS A 121 6.46 1.54 -2.20
CA HIS A 121 7.53 0.71 -2.78
C HIS A 121 6.99 -0.40 -3.69
N LEU A 122 6.14 -0.03 -4.63
CA LEU A 122 5.50 -0.94 -5.57
C LEU A 122 6.28 -0.97 -6.91
N PRO A 123 6.23 -2.08 -7.69
CA PRO A 123 6.91 -2.18 -8.97
C PRO A 123 6.22 -1.40 -10.11
N PHE A 124 5.43 -0.40 -9.79
CA PHE A 124 4.71 0.48 -10.72
C PHE A 124 4.50 1.84 -10.05
N ASP A 125 4.24 2.87 -10.84
CA ASP A 125 3.93 4.20 -10.35
C ASP A 125 2.63 4.19 -9.53
N ASP A 126 2.74 4.44 -8.23
CA ASP A 126 1.61 4.51 -7.30
C ASP A 126 0.96 5.91 -7.25
N GLY A 127 1.52 6.88 -7.99
CA GLY A 127 1.06 8.27 -8.07
C GLY A 127 1.42 9.11 -6.85
N ARG A 128 2.16 8.58 -5.89
CA ARG A 128 2.60 9.28 -4.66
C ARG A 128 1.43 9.98 -3.95
N PRO A 129 0.44 9.22 -3.43
CA PRO A 129 -0.76 9.75 -2.82
C PRO A 129 -0.46 10.53 -1.54
N THR A 130 -1.29 11.53 -1.25
CA THR A 130 -1.31 12.24 0.04
C THR A 130 -2.61 11.99 0.80
N ALA A 131 -3.45 11.09 0.30
CA ALA A 131 -4.66 10.65 0.98
C ALA A 131 -4.93 9.17 0.69
N LEU A 132 -5.40 8.46 1.71
CA LEU A 132 -5.84 7.07 1.63
C LEU A 132 -7.30 6.98 2.10
N LEU A 133 -8.11 6.15 1.42
CA LEU A 133 -9.47 5.84 1.81
C LEU A 133 -9.63 4.32 1.86
N ILE A 134 -10.11 3.82 3.00
CA ILE A 134 -10.23 2.40 3.30
C ILE A 134 -11.67 2.13 3.71
N PRO A 135 -12.49 1.46 2.86
CA PRO A 135 -13.83 1.03 3.21
C PRO A 135 -13.77 -0.14 4.20
N ILE A 136 -14.37 0.03 5.37
CA ILE A 136 -14.39 -0.97 6.44
C ILE A 136 -15.73 -1.70 6.50
N GLN A 137 -16.84 -0.95 6.42
CA GLN A 137 -18.19 -1.51 6.31
C GLN A 137 -18.95 -0.82 5.18
N GLY A 138 -19.92 -1.51 4.59
CA GLY A 138 -20.67 -1.04 3.43
C GLY A 138 -20.11 -1.48 2.11
N ARG A 139 -20.26 -0.67 1.08
CA ARG A 139 -19.78 -0.96 -0.27
C ARG A 139 -18.26 -1.14 -0.30
N HIS A 140 -17.75 -2.15 -1.00
CA HIS A 140 -16.35 -2.55 -1.07
C HIS A 140 -15.73 -3.05 0.25
N ALA A 141 -16.51 -3.19 1.32
CA ALA A 141 -16.03 -3.74 2.58
C ALA A 141 -15.60 -5.21 2.44
N GLY A 142 -14.73 -5.67 3.34
CA GLY A 142 -14.24 -7.06 3.37
C GLY A 142 -13.28 -7.44 2.25
N GLN A 143 -13.00 -6.53 1.32
CA GLN A 143 -12.06 -6.76 0.20
C GLN A 143 -10.63 -6.30 0.53
N GLY A 144 -10.42 -5.63 1.66
CA GLY A 144 -9.13 -5.05 2.01
C GLY A 144 -8.68 -3.93 1.07
N TYR A 145 -9.62 -3.24 0.42
CA TYR A 145 -9.30 -2.19 -0.55
C TYR A 145 -8.73 -0.94 0.11
N VAL A 146 -7.71 -0.39 -0.54
CA VAL A 146 -7.13 0.92 -0.20
C VAL A 146 -7.15 1.77 -1.46
N PHE A 147 -7.96 2.80 -1.45
CA PHE A 147 -7.99 3.80 -2.51
C PHE A 147 -6.99 4.90 -2.20
N ARG A 148 -6.36 5.41 -3.25
CA ARG A 148 -5.31 6.43 -3.19
C ARG A 148 -5.87 7.74 -3.72
N GLY A 149 -5.40 8.84 -3.15
CA GLY A 149 -5.86 10.16 -3.58
C GLY A 149 -4.84 11.27 -3.35
N LYS A 150 -5.10 12.41 -3.97
CA LYS A 150 -4.31 13.64 -3.82
C LYS A 150 -5.16 14.85 -4.17
N GLY A 151 -5.05 15.91 -3.36
CA GLY A 151 -5.73 17.17 -3.66
C GLY A 151 -7.24 17.07 -3.76
N GLY A 152 -7.88 16.22 -2.94
CA GLY A 152 -9.33 16.01 -2.92
C GLY A 152 -9.86 15.13 -4.06
N ARG A 153 -8.99 14.44 -4.80
CA ARG A 153 -9.38 13.52 -5.87
C ARG A 153 -8.90 12.12 -5.54
N TRP A 154 -9.79 11.15 -5.68
CA TRP A 154 -9.51 9.73 -5.56
C TRP A 154 -9.19 9.14 -6.93
N TRP A 155 -8.26 8.18 -6.96
CA TRP A 155 -7.82 7.54 -8.20
C TRP A 155 -8.46 6.17 -8.39
N ALA A 156 -8.65 5.80 -9.64
CA ALA A 156 -9.01 4.44 -10.00
C ALA A 156 -7.82 3.49 -9.77
N GLY A 157 -8.14 2.22 -9.49
CA GLY A 157 -7.12 1.20 -9.20
C GLY A 157 -6.72 1.21 -7.74
N GLN A 158 -7.37 0.38 -6.96
CA GLN A 158 -7.13 0.20 -5.54
C GLN A 158 -5.98 -0.79 -5.30
N LEU A 159 -5.32 -0.63 -4.15
CA LEU A 159 -4.46 -1.66 -3.57
C LEU A 159 -5.32 -2.61 -2.73
N VAL A 160 -4.81 -3.82 -2.47
CA VAL A 160 -5.48 -4.83 -1.63
C VAL A 160 -4.55 -5.20 -0.49
N MET A 161 -4.93 -4.87 0.74
CA MET A 161 -4.19 -5.27 1.93
C MET A 161 -4.16 -6.79 2.07
N SER A 162 -2.98 -7.36 2.33
CA SER A 162 -2.87 -8.81 2.59
C SER A 162 -3.48 -9.20 3.94
N ASN A 163 -3.46 -8.31 4.92
CA ASN A 163 -4.02 -8.56 6.24
C ASN A 163 -4.68 -7.30 6.82
N PRO A 164 -5.98 -7.11 6.63
CA PRO A 164 -6.73 -5.99 7.21
C PRO A 164 -7.01 -6.14 8.72
N GLN A 165 -6.78 -7.32 9.31
CA GLN A 165 -7.20 -7.65 10.67
C GLN A 165 -6.67 -6.67 11.75
N PRO A 166 -5.40 -6.22 11.73
CA PRO A 166 -4.93 -5.25 12.73
C PRO A 166 -5.75 -3.97 12.76
N LEU A 167 -6.20 -3.49 11.59
CA LEU A 167 -7.03 -2.29 11.49
C LEU A 167 -8.45 -2.54 12.00
N LEU A 168 -9.06 -3.69 11.67
CA LEU A 168 -10.38 -4.08 12.14
C LEU A 168 -10.41 -4.21 13.67
N ASP A 169 -9.40 -4.86 14.26
CA ASP A 169 -9.27 -5.01 15.71
C ASP A 169 -9.16 -3.65 16.41
N ALA A 170 -8.38 -2.73 15.86
CA ALA A 170 -8.23 -1.38 16.40
C ALA A 170 -9.55 -0.58 16.35
N LEU A 171 -10.27 -0.65 15.23
CA LEU A 171 -11.56 0.02 15.09
C LEU A 171 -12.62 -0.56 16.04
N THR A 172 -12.63 -1.88 16.24
CA THR A 172 -13.51 -2.54 17.22
C THR A 172 -13.16 -2.12 18.65
N MET A 173 -11.85 -2.12 18.99
CA MET A 173 -11.38 -1.70 20.32
C MET A 173 -11.75 -0.25 20.64
N LEU A 174 -11.75 0.62 19.63
CA LEU A 174 -12.11 2.04 19.78
C LEU A 174 -13.63 2.28 19.69
N GLY A 175 -14.45 1.24 19.45
CA GLY A 175 -15.91 1.31 19.42
C GLY A 175 -16.50 1.82 18.11
N TYR A 176 -15.73 1.88 17.02
CA TYR A 176 -16.23 2.24 15.70
C TYR A 176 -16.85 1.06 14.93
N LEU A 177 -16.55 -0.17 15.35
CA LEU A 177 -17.15 -1.38 14.83
C LEU A 177 -17.91 -2.10 15.96
N GLN A 178 -19.08 -2.65 15.62
CA GLN A 178 -19.82 -3.56 16.50
C GLN A 178 -19.53 -5.00 16.07
N ASP A 179 -19.35 -5.89 17.03
CA ASP A 179 -19.18 -7.33 16.82
C ASP A 179 -20.41 -7.99 16.18
#